data_7799720a20091d61c12d1633879451e2
#
_entry.id   7799720a20091d61c12d1633879451e2
#
_cell.length_a   1.000
_cell.length_b   1.000
_cell.length_c   1.000
_cell.angle_alpha   90.00
_cell.angle_beta   90.00
_cell.angle_gamma   90.00
#
_symmetry.space_group_name_H-M   'P 1'
#
loop_
_entity.id
_entity.type
_entity.pdbx_description
1 polymer ?
#
loop_
_entity_poly.entity_id
_entity_poly.type
_entity_poly.pdbx_seq_one_letter_code
_entity_poly.pdbx_strand_id
1 'polypeptide(L)'
;MIKKCWLFVLLSISISAGAQNGWKNLFDGKTLKGWKQLNGKAKYNVVNGAIVGTTVTGEPNSFLATTEDYGDFILELELKAGNMNSGIQIRSQSLPEYKNGKVHGYQVEIDPSDRGWSGGIFDEGRRDWMYHGEMNPSSKKAFNTTGWNKYRIEAIGPVIRTWVNGIPVTYMVDDLTLKGFIALQVHSVKQRAGGAQIQWKNVRIQTGAAMKPRPLDTSTPVANYTLNTISPQEKAQGFRLLFNGKDLSGWRAVLKQTPTEKGWEAEEGLLHILPADTASKSKYGDLLTVNQFKAFELNFDFKLTEGANSGVKYFVTESPSSQRAGLGLEYQILDDERHLDAKMGTVGNRTMSSLYDLIPADTLGPRFKKKVGDWNQGKIIVHPNNLVQHWLNGFKVVEYVRGSNIYRALVAHSKFADKKDYGLAQQAPILLQDHGNSVYYKNIKIKELK
;
A
#
# COMPACT_ATOMS: atom_id res chain seq x y z
N MET A 1 50.07 -47.96 -54.23
CA MET A 1 49.84 -47.75 -52.79
C MET A 1 49.12 -46.43 -52.58
N ILE A 2 47.81 -46.45 -52.40
CA ILE A 2 46.97 -45.24 -52.23
C ILE A 2 46.72 -45.12 -50.74
N LYS A 3 47.26 -44.05 -50.11
CA LYS A 3 47.02 -43.69 -48.70
C LYS A 3 45.67 -43.00 -48.59
N LYS A 4 44.68 -43.61 -47.94
CA LYS A 4 43.42 -43.00 -47.55
C LYS A 4 43.64 -42.12 -46.29
N CYS A 5 43.46 -40.79 -46.42
CA CYS A 5 43.39 -39.87 -45.31
C CYS A 5 41.94 -39.87 -44.79
N TRP A 6 41.76 -40.22 -43.50
CA TRP A 6 40.52 -40.09 -42.79
C TRP A 6 40.48 -38.71 -42.15
N LEU A 7 39.57 -37.86 -42.57
CA LEU A 7 39.31 -36.55 -41.97
C LEU A 7 38.29 -36.76 -40.83
N PHE A 8 38.75 -36.67 -39.60
CA PHE A 8 37.85 -36.61 -38.41
C PHE A 8 37.24 -35.22 -38.31
N VAL A 9 35.96 -35.06 -38.66
CA VAL A 9 35.16 -33.87 -38.35
C VAL A 9 34.70 -33.98 -36.90
N LEU A 10 35.33 -33.21 -36.00
CA LEU A 10 34.85 -33.00 -34.64
C LEU A 10 33.60 -32.12 -34.70
N LEU A 11 32.42 -32.72 -34.56
CA LEU A 11 31.16 -32.00 -34.40
C LEU A 11 31.14 -31.50 -32.93
N SER A 12 31.44 -30.22 -32.74
CA SER A 12 31.24 -29.54 -31.44
C SER A 12 29.73 -29.35 -31.24
N ILE A 13 29.13 -30.26 -30.48
CA ILE A 13 27.76 -30.09 -29.99
C ILE A 13 27.79 -29.01 -28.91
N SER A 14 27.40 -27.78 -29.26
CA SER A 14 27.09 -26.72 -28.33
C SER A 14 25.83 -27.12 -27.59
N ILE A 15 25.99 -27.73 -26.40
CA ILE A 15 24.84 -27.93 -25.48
C ILE A 15 24.43 -26.54 -25.00
N SER A 16 23.49 -25.91 -25.69
CA SER A 16 22.74 -24.81 -25.10
C SER A 16 22.02 -25.42 -23.88
N ALA A 17 22.42 -25.00 -22.68
CA ALA A 17 21.68 -25.33 -21.45
C ALA A 17 20.26 -24.77 -21.62
N GLY A 18 19.37 -25.58 -22.19
CA GLY A 18 17.97 -25.28 -22.34
C GLY A 18 17.38 -24.92 -20.98
N ALA A 19 16.70 -23.81 -20.90
CA ALA A 19 16.03 -23.34 -19.69
C ALA A 19 15.12 -24.43 -19.16
N GLN A 20 15.55 -25.13 -18.13
CA GLN A 20 14.79 -26.19 -17.48
C GLN A 20 13.50 -25.58 -16.93
N ASN A 21 12.34 -25.90 -17.49
CA ASN A 21 11.02 -25.39 -17.13
C ASN A 21 10.80 -23.86 -17.35
N GLY A 22 11.46 -23.23 -18.32
CA GLY A 22 11.26 -21.81 -18.68
C GLY A 22 11.95 -20.80 -17.75
N TRP A 23 12.81 -21.24 -16.85
CA TRP A 23 13.63 -20.36 -16.00
C TRP A 23 14.93 -19.96 -16.71
N LYS A 24 15.24 -18.65 -16.71
CA LYS A 24 16.54 -18.08 -17.11
C LYS A 24 17.30 -17.70 -15.82
N ASN A 25 18.52 -18.16 -15.64
CA ASN A 25 19.38 -17.71 -14.55
C ASN A 25 19.86 -16.29 -14.84
N LEU A 26 19.67 -15.37 -13.90
CA LEU A 26 20.26 -14.03 -13.92
C LEU A 26 21.64 -14.00 -13.28
N PHE A 27 21.98 -15.01 -12.49
CA PHE A 27 23.28 -15.22 -11.90
C PHE A 27 23.77 -16.64 -12.20
N ASP A 28 24.97 -16.76 -12.73
CA ASP A 28 25.58 -18.04 -13.15
C ASP A 28 26.30 -18.79 -12.02
N GLY A 29 26.32 -18.21 -10.80
CA GLY A 29 27.06 -18.74 -9.65
C GLY A 29 28.58 -18.45 -9.69
N LYS A 30 29.10 -17.80 -10.71
CA LYS A 30 30.54 -17.63 -10.93
C LYS A 30 30.97 -16.19 -11.21
N THR A 31 30.16 -15.43 -11.94
CA THR A 31 30.51 -14.09 -12.42
C THR A 31 29.38 -13.10 -12.22
N LEU A 32 29.70 -11.80 -12.23
CA LEU A 32 28.72 -10.72 -12.24
C LEU A 32 28.40 -10.26 -13.69
N LYS A 33 28.61 -11.11 -14.69
CA LYS A 33 28.22 -10.82 -16.07
C LYS A 33 26.71 -10.57 -16.18
N GLY A 34 26.31 -9.48 -16.83
CA GLY A 34 24.92 -9.05 -16.93
C GLY A 34 24.44 -8.18 -15.76
N TRP A 35 25.37 -7.78 -14.88
CA TRP A 35 25.10 -6.88 -13.78
C TRP A 35 26.00 -5.63 -13.85
N LYS A 36 25.50 -4.49 -13.37
CA LYS A 36 26.24 -3.23 -13.21
C LYS A 36 25.93 -2.60 -11.86
N GLN A 37 26.91 -1.96 -11.24
CA GLN A 37 26.69 -1.24 -9.98
C GLN A 37 26.16 0.18 -10.25
N LEU A 38 25.15 0.59 -9.50
CA LEU A 38 24.57 1.92 -9.50
C LEU A 38 24.59 2.51 -8.09
N ASN A 39 24.74 3.83 -8.02
CA ASN A 39 24.88 4.61 -6.80
C ASN A 39 26.02 4.05 -5.91
N GLY A 40 26.21 4.44 -4.70
CA GLY A 40 27.15 3.99 -3.69
C GLY A 40 28.36 3.14 -4.15
N LYS A 41 29.27 2.82 -3.24
CA LYS A 41 30.50 2.06 -3.51
C LYS A 41 30.61 0.81 -2.63
N ALA A 42 29.50 0.17 -2.31
CA ALA A 42 29.53 -1.13 -1.65
C ALA A 42 30.31 -2.15 -2.50
N LYS A 43 30.93 -3.13 -1.87
CA LYS A 43 31.68 -4.16 -2.59
C LYS A 43 30.77 -5.33 -2.94
N TYR A 44 30.82 -5.77 -4.20
CA TYR A 44 30.10 -6.98 -4.66
C TYR A 44 31.11 -7.99 -5.19
N ASN A 45 31.12 -9.18 -4.61
CA ASN A 45 32.02 -10.28 -4.98
C ASN A 45 31.22 -11.57 -5.15
N VAL A 46 31.76 -12.54 -5.87
CA VAL A 46 31.21 -13.90 -5.93
C VAL A 46 32.04 -14.79 -5.01
N VAL A 47 31.40 -15.39 -4.03
CA VAL A 47 32.03 -16.29 -3.07
C VAL A 47 31.16 -17.55 -2.91
N ASN A 48 31.71 -18.72 -3.11
CA ASN A 48 31.03 -20.03 -2.94
C ASN A 48 29.64 -20.10 -3.64
N GLY A 49 29.56 -19.60 -4.88
CA GLY A 49 28.32 -19.64 -5.67
C GLY A 49 27.25 -18.62 -5.26
N ALA A 50 27.59 -17.65 -4.42
CA ALA A 50 26.71 -16.56 -4.02
C ALA A 50 27.32 -15.19 -4.36
N ILE A 51 26.48 -14.21 -4.70
CA ILE A 51 26.83 -12.79 -4.71
C ILE A 51 26.90 -12.34 -3.26
N VAL A 52 28.01 -11.75 -2.85
CA VAL A 52 28.21 -11.20 -1.50
C VAL A 52 28.35 -9.69 -1.63
N GLY A 53 27.38 -8.96 -1.10
CA GLY A 53 27.42 -7.51 -0.95
C GLY A 53 27.96 -7.13 0.41
N THR A 54 28.95 -6.23 0.45
CA THR A 54 29.61 -5.78 1.69
C THR A 54 29.48 -4.27 1.82
N THR A 55 29.01 -3.80 2.98
CA THR A 55 28.85 -2.37 3.28
C THR A 55 30.18 -1.64 3.38
N VAL A 56 30.15 -0.36 3.01
CA VAL A 56 31.29 0.57 3.16
C VAL A 56 30.82 1.76 3.99
N THR A 57 31.64 2.16 4.98
CA THR A 57 31.33 3.29 5.86
C THR A 57 31.15 4.58 5.06
N GLY A 58 30.10 5.35 5.36
CA GLY A 58 29.84 6.66 4.76
C GLY A 58 29.23 6.62 3.34
N GLU A 59 29.17 5.44 2.71
CA GLU A 59 28.58 5.31 1.38
C GLU A 59 27.05 5.27 1.43
N PRO A 60 26.36 5.84 0.43
CA PRO A 60 24.90 5.70 0.29
C PRO A 60 24.53 4.27 -0.10
N ASN A 61 23.21 4.01 -0.24
CA ASN A 61 22.72 2.75 -0.80
C ASN A 61 23.40 2.45 -2.14
N SER A 62 23.87 1.22 -2.29
CA SER A 62 24.44 0.71 -3.53
C SER A 62 23.54 -0.38 -4.10
N PHE A 63 23.45 -0.45 -5.41
CA PHE A 63 22.56 -1.37 -6.11
C PHE A 63 23.35 -2.12 -7.19
N LEU A 64 23.38 -3.45 -7.13
CA LEU A 64 23.86 -4.29 -8.21
C LEU A 64 22.67 -4.58 -9.13
N ALA A 65 22.56 -3.84 -10.24
CA ALA A 65 21.44 -3.85 -11.16
C ALA A 65 21.69 -4.74 -12.38
N THR A 66 20.66 -5.39 -12.90
CA THR A 66 20.70 -6.04 -14.21
C THR A 66 20.97 -5.03 -15.31
N THR A 67 21.69 -5.43 -16.36
CA THR A 67 21.90 -4.59 -17.56
C THR A 67 20.66 -4.54 -18.44
N GLU A 68 19.74 -5.49 -18.29
CA GLU A 68 18.47 -5.59 -18.98
C GLU A 68 17.31 -5.10 -18.09
N ASP A 69 16.28 -4.55 -18.72
CA ASP A 69 15.02 -4.16 -18.09
C ASP A 69 13.95 -5.24 -18.29
N TYR A 70 13.13 -5.44 -17.26
CA TYR A 70 12.06 -6.43 -17.24
C TYR A 70 10.69 -5.75 -17.01
N GLY A 71 9.69 -6.12 -17.79
CA GLY A 71 8.29 -5.73 -17.65
C GLY A 71 7.54 -6.74 -16.79
N ASP A 72 6.87 -7.70 -17.42
CA ASP A 72 6.21 -8.81 -16.75
C ASP A 72 7.18 -9.96 -16.48
N PHE A 73 7.23 -10.41 -15.24
CA PHE A 73 8.14 -11.48 -14.82
C PHE A 73 7.70 -12.18 -13.55
N ILE A 74 8.28 -13.37 -13.35
CA ILE A 74 8.35 -14.07 -12.07
C ILE A 74 9.84 -14.21 -11.71
N LEU A 75 10.24 -13.66 -10.57
CA LEU A 75 11.60 -13.72 -10.04
C LEU A 75 11.65 -14.65 -8.83
N GLU A 76 12.62 -15.54 -8.79
CA GLU A 76 12.96 -16.32 -7.59
C GLU A 76 14.42 -16.15 -7.25
N LEU A 77 14.72 -16.02 -5.95
CA LEU A 77 16.08 -16.01 -5.43
C LEU A 77 16.11 -16.48 -3.97
N GLU A 78 17.29 -16.81 -3.52
CA GLU A 78 17.56 -17.07 -2.11
C GLU A 78 18.53 -16.00 -1.57
N LEU A 79 18.30 -15.56 -0.34
CA LEU A 79 19.16 -14.58 0.31
C LEU A 79 19.39 -14.91 1.79
N LYS A 80 20.52 -14.42 2.32
CA LYS A 80 20.87 -14.46 3.74
C LYS A 80 21.39 -13.09 4.15
N ALA A 81 20.68 -12.39 5.04
CA ALA A 81 20.97 -11.00 5.40
C ALA A 81 21.58 -10.84 6.79
N GLY A 82 21.51 -11.86 7.66
CA GLY A 82 21.84 -11.66 9.08
C GLY A 82 20.95 -10.54 9.66
N ASN A 83 21.56 -9.56 10.31
CA ASN A 83 20.89 -8.39 10.88
C ASN A 83 20.90 -7.16 9.94
N MET A 84 21.21 -7.35 8.66
CA MET A 84 21.35 -6.25 7.72
C MET A 84 20.06 -5.98 6.96
N ASN A 85 19.57 -4.74 6.99
CA ASN A 85 18.51 -4.28 6.10
C ASN A 85 19.01 -4.26 4.65
N SER A 86 18.13 -4.59 3.72
CA SER A 86 18.43 -4.63 2.28
C SER A 86 17.12 -4.58 1.47
N GLY A 87 17.20 -4.78 0.16
CA GLY A 87 16.06 -4.82 -0.73
C GLY A 87 16.38 -5.43 -2.08
N ILE A 88 15.32 -5.88 -2.75
CA ILE A 88 15.35 -6.32 -4.13
C ILE A 88 14.57 -5.28 -4.94
N GLN A 89 15.27 -4.47 -5.72
CA GLN A 89 14.65 -3.52 -6.64
C GLN A 89 14.01 -4.28 -7.80
N ILE A 90 12.80 -3.86 -8.18
CA ILE A 90 12.07 -4.41 -9.34
C ILE A 90 11.46 -3.27 -10.14
N ARG A 91 11.47 -3.41 -11.48
CA ARG A 91 10.95 -2.36 -12.38
C ARG A 91 11.49 -0.96 -12.01
N SER A 92 12.72 -0.91 -11.51
CA SER A 92 13.34 0.33 -11.02
C SER A 92 14.12 1.03 -12.12
N GLN A 93 14.40 2.30 -11.88
CA GLN A 93 15.04 3.20 -12.83
C GLN A 93 16.19 3.98 -12.16
N SER A 94 17.13 4.48 -12.98
CA SER A 94 18.19 5.40 -12.58
C SER A 94 18.39 6.36 -13.74
N LEU A 95 17.58 7.42 -13.77
CA LEU A 95 17.53 8.40 -14.86
C LEU A 95 18.37 9.62 -14.47
N PRO A 96 19.26 10.12 -15.34
CA PRO A 96 20.12 11.28 -15.02
C PRO A 96 19.33 12.49 -14.53
N GLU A 97 18.17 12.76 -15.13
CA GLU A 97 17.27 13.86 -14.80
C GLU A 97 16.53 13.69 -13.47
N TYR A 98 16.47 12.47 -12.93
CA TYR A 98 15.81 12.22 -11.66
C TYR A 98 16.83 12.18 -10.52
N LYS A 99 16.88 13.26 -9.72
CA LYS A 99 17.76 13.38 -8.54
C LYS A 99 19.22 12.92 -8.82
N ASN A 100 19.78 13.35 -9.96
CA ASN A 100 21.14 13.01 -10.43
C ASN A 100 21.38 11.49 -10.55
N GLY A 101 20.47 10.77 -11.17
CA GLY A 101 20.62 9.34 -11.39
C GLY A 101 20.37 8.47 -10.16
N LYS A 102 19.68 9.00 -9.13
CA LYS A 102 19.30 8.21 -7.96
C LYS A 102 18.42 7.03 -8.39
N VAL A 103 18.79 5.82 -7.96
CA VAL A 103 17.93 4.64 -8.12
C VAL A 103 16.60 4.88 -7.44
N HIS A 104 15.50 4.62 -8.16
CA HIS A 104 14.15 4.80 -7.68
C HIS A 104 13.21 3.75 -8.26
N GLY A 105 12.18 3.40 -7.53
CA GLY A 105 11.20 2.39 -7.93
C GLY A 105 10.86 1.42 -6.81
N TYR A 106 10.11 0.38 -7.17
CA TYR A 106 9.64 -0.60 -6.20
C TYR A 106 10.79 -1.43 -5.64
N GLN A 107 10.87 -1.51 -4.33
CA GLN A 107 11.78 -2.37 -3.59
C GLN A 107 10.99 -3.40 -2.80
N VAL A 108 11.25 -4.66 -3.05
CA VAL A 108 10.80 -5.74 -2.17
C VAL A 108 11.75 -5.78 -0.99
N GLU A 109 11.22 -5.49 0.18
CA GLU A 109 12.00 -5.25 1.40
C GLU A 109 12.63 -6.51 1.96
N ILE A 110 13.82 -6.34 2.54
CA ILE A 110 14.53 -7.32 3.36
C ILE A 110 14.76 -6.67 4.71
N ASP A 111 13.91 -6.98 5.68
CA ASP A 111 13.92 -6.40 7.02
C ASP A 111 14.06 -7.49 8.08
N PRO A 112 15.26 -7.73 8.62
CA PRO A 112 15.49 -8.73 9.65
C PRO A 112 15.08 -8.27 11.06
N SER A 113 14.57 -7.06 11.23
CA SER A 113 14.14 -6.54 12.54
C SER A 113 12.82 -7.18 13.00
N ASP A 114 12.51 -7.04 14.29
CA ASP A 114 11.26 -7.53 14.90
C ASP A 114 10.00 -6.90 14.32
N ARG A 115 10.15 -5.82 13.56
CA ARG A 115 9.09 -5.17 12.78
C ARG A 115 8.44 -6.13 11.78
N GLY A 116 9.24 -7.06 11.20
CA GLY A 116 8.75 -8.15 10.36
C GLY A 116 8.18 -7.68 9.01
N TRP A 117 8.81 -6.69 8.35
CA TRP A 117 8.31 -6.12 7.08
C TRP A 117 8.97 -6.71 5.83
N SER A 118 9.76 -7.77 5.98
CA SER A 118 10.36 -8.50 4.84
C SER A 118 9.31 -8.97 3.84
N GLY A 119 9.54 -8.71 2.56
CA GLY A 119 8.60 -9.01 1.47
C GLY A 119 7.56 -7.92 1.21
N GLY A 120 7.49 -6.88 2.06
CA GLY A 120 6.73 -5.66 1.81
C GLY A 120 7.29 -4.84 0.64
N ILE A 121 6.58 -3.78 0.24
CA ILE A 121 7.01 -2.89 -0.85
C ILE A 121 7.29 -1.50 -0.33
N PHE A 122 8.53 -1.07 -0.53
CA PHE A 122 9.00 0.31 -0.37
C PHE A 122 9.23 0.92 -1.75
N ASP A 123 8.81 2.15 -1.97
CA ASP A 123 9.03 2.84 -3.25
C ASP A 123 10.26 3.75 -3.14
N GLU A 124 11.44 3.14 -3.33
CA GLU A 124 12.76 3.77 -3.16
C GLU A 124 12.86 5.10 -3.91
N GLY A 125 13.20 6.14 -3.18
CA GLY A 125 13.45 7.47 -3.75
C GLY A 125 12.19 8.22 -4.22
N ARG A 126 10.97 7.65 -4.11
CA ARG A 126 9.70 8.25 -4.57
C ARG A 126 8.68 8.42 -3.44
N ARG A 127 7.86 7.37 -3.14
CA ARG A 127 6.65 7.46 -2.30
C ARG A 127 6.76 6.76 -0.95
N ASP A 128 7.95 6.19 -0.63
CA ASP A 128 8.20 5.45 0.60
C ASP A 128 7.36 4.15 0.72
N TRP A 129 6.83 3.83 1.90
CA TRP A 129 6.11 2.58 2.14
C TRP A 129 4.78 2.52 1.38
N MET A 130 4.66 1.52 0.51
CA MET A 130 3.46 1.19 -0.24
C MET A 130 2.72 -0.02 0.34
N TYR A 131 3.47 -1.00 0.86
CA TYR A 131 2.90 -2.18 1.52
C TYR A 131 3.85 -2.64 2.62
N HIS A 132 3.41 -2.67 3.85
CA HIS A 132 4.23 -3.04 5.01
C HIS A 132 3.55 -4.13 5.86
N GLY A 133 4.30 -4.75 6.79
CA GLY A 133 3.84 -5.89 7.57
C GLY A 133 2.61 -5.66 8.44
N GLU A 134 2.28 -4.39 8.79
CA GLU A 134 1.05 -4.09 9.52
C GLU A 134 -0.21 -4.32 8.66
N MET A 135 -0.09 -4.20 7.33
CA MET A 135 -1.19 -4.49 6.41
C MET A 135 -1.49 -5.98 6.30
N ASN A 136 -0.48 -6.84 6.53
CA ASN A 136 -0.62 -8.29 6.55
C ASN A 136 0.12 -8.89 7.77
N PRO A 137 -0.43 -8.79 8.98
CA PRO A 137 0.22 -9.28 10.20
C PRO A 137 0.59 -10.75 10.19
N SER A 138 -0.13 -11.59 9.43
CA SER A 138 0.15 -13.02 9.30
C SER A 138 1.50 -13.32 8.65
N SER A 139 2.05 -12.39 7.87
CA SER A 139 3.33 -12.53 7.17
C SER A 139 4.55 -12.10 8.00
N LYS A 140 4.38 -11.44 9.14
CA LYS A 140 5.49 -10.86 9.93
C LYS A 140 6.58 -11.86 10.34
N LYS A 141 6.23 -13.12 10.48
CA LYS A 141 7.17 -14.20 10.85
C LYS A 141 7.70 -15.00 9.65
N ALA A 142 7.47 -14.52 8.43
CA ALA A 142 7.89 -15.23 7.22
C ALA A 142 9.41 -15.27 7.04
N PHE A 143 10.14 -14.28 7.53
CA PHE A 143 11.59 -14.16 7.36
C PHE A 143 12.37 -14.88 8.46
N ASN A 144 13.40 -15.64 8.06
CA ASN A 144 14.36 -16.29 8.97
C ASN A 144 15.64 -15.45 9.05
N THR A 145 15.93 -14.87 10.22
CA THR A 145 17.08 -13.99 10.44
C THR A 145 18.44 -14.70 10.42
N THR A 146 18.48 -16.00 10.67
CA THR A 146 19.72 -16.78 10.79
C THR A 146 20.08 -17.62 9.56
N GLY A 147 19.10 -17.89 8.70
CA GLY A 147 19.19 -18.80 7.56
C GLY A 147 19.04 -18.14 6.19
N TRP A 148 19.02 -19.00 5.19
CA TRP A 148 18.63 -18.63 3.84
C TRP A 148 17.11 -18.47 3.76
N ASN A 149 16.67 -17.41 3.06
CA ASN A 149 15.29 -17.12 2.80
C ASN A 149 15.02 -17.19 1.30
N LYS A 150 13.94 -17.86 0.92
CA LYS A 150 13.49 -17.95 -0.46
C LYS A 150 12.47 -16.86 -0.72
N TYR A 151 12.76 -15.96 -1.66
CA TYR A 151 11.84 -14.95 -2.16
C TYR A 151 11.28 -15.39 -3.50
N ARG A 152 9.98 -15.17 -3.69
CA ARG A 152 9.30 -15.21 -4.98
C ARG A 152 8.57 -13.90 -5.17
N ILE A 153 8.77 -13.29 -6.33
CA ILE A 153 8.17 -12.01 -6.72
C ILE A 153 7.50 -12.21 -8.06
N GLU A 154 6.24 -11.88 -8.16
CA GLU A 154 5.48 -11.86 -9.40
C GLU A 154 5.08 -10.43 -9.71
N ALA A 155 5.56 -9.88 -10.82
CA ALA A 155 5.21 -8.56 -11.33
C ALA A 155 4.57 -8.75 -12.71
N ILE A 156 3.24 -8.70 -12.79
CA ILE A 156 2.46 -9.01 -14.02
C ILE A 156 1.40 -7.92 -14.21
N GLY A 157 1.47 -7.19 -15.32
CA GLY A 157 0.70 -5.96 -15.48
C GLY A 157 0.93 -5.04 -14.28
N PRO A 158 -0.08 -4.39 -13.72
CA PRO A 158 0.07 -3.52 -12.55
C PRO A 158 0.18 -4.29 -11.21
N VAL A 159 0.06 -5.63 -11.21
CA VAL A 159 0.02 -6.44 -10.00
C VAL A 159 1.41 -6.86 -9.58
N ILE A 160 1.77 -6.59 -8.32
CA ILE A 160 3.00 -7.08 -7.66
C ILE A 160 2.58 -7.96 -6.48
N ARG A 161 3.05 -9.21 -6.49
CA ARG A 161 2.83 -10.17 -5.40
C ARG A 161 4.16 -10.70 -4.89
N THR A 162 4.30 -10.84 -3.58
CA THR A 162 5.53 -11.37 -2.98
C THR A 162 5.25 -12.52 -2.02
N TRP A 163 6.20 -13.42 -1.94
CA TRP A 163 6.24 -14.51 -0.96
C TRP A 163 7.63 -14.59 -0.36
N VAL A 164 7.69 -14.81 0.94
CA VAL A 164 8.91 -15.12 1.69
C VAL A 164 8.76 -16.51 2.31
N ASN A 165 9.66 -17.41 2.02
CA ASN A 165 9.63 -18.82 2.46
C ASN A 165 8.29 -19.53 2.20
N GLY A 166 7.64 -19.18 1.09
CA GLY A 166 6.34 -19.72 0.69
C GLY A 166 5.12 -19.04 1.30
N ILE A 167 5.30 -18.18 2.31
CA ILE A 167 4.23 -17.40 2.96
C ILE A 167 3.92 -16.17 2.09
N PRO A 168 2.64 -15.93 1.71
CA PRO A 168 2.24 -14.76 0.95
C PRO A 168 2.36 -13.51 1.83
N VAL A 169 3.03 -12.47 1.31
CA VAL A 169 3.28 -11.22 2.04
C VAL A 169 2.50 -10.06 1.44
N THR A 170 2.69 -9.80 0.16
CA THR A 170 2.14 -8.61 -0.52
C THR A 170 1.22 -9.01 -1.66
N TYR A 171 0.12 -8.27 -1.79
CA TYR A 171 -0.64 -8.09 -3.01
C TYR A 171 -0.85 -6.58 -3.23
N MET A 172 -0.08 -6.02 -4.13
CA MET A 172 -0.14 -4.60 -4.48
C MET A 172 -0.52 -4.41 -5.94
N VAL A 173 -1.32 -3.39 -6.24
CA VAL A 173 -1.68 -2.98 -7.61
C VAL A 173 -1.24 -1.54 -7.79
N ASP A 174 -0.33 -1.31 -8.72
CA ASP A 174 0.18 0.02 -9.04
C ASP A 174 0.78 0.04 -10.46
N ASP A 175 0.45 1.03 -11.24
CA ASP A 175 0.80 1.12 -12.66
C ASP A 175 1.83 2.22 -12.97
N LEU A 176 2.42 2.84 -11.95
CA LEU A 176 3.36 3.96 -12.14
C LEU A 176 4.60 3.55 -12.95
N THR A 177 5.14 2.35 -12.72
CA THR A 177 6.32 1.86 -13.44
C THR A 177 6.14 0.38 -13.79
N LEU A 178 5.87 0.09 -15.07
CA LEU A 178 5.59 -1.27 -15.53
C LEU A 178 6.83 -1.99 -16.09
N LYS A 179 7.98 -1.30 -16.20
CA LYS A 179 9.23 -1.86 -16.73
C LYS A 179 10.44 -1.15 -16.14
N GLY A 180 11.51 -1.88 -15.90
CA GLY A 180 12.80 -1.39 -15.43
C GLY A 180 13.71 -2.52 -14.98
N PHE A 181 14.87 -2.20 -14.45
CA PHE A 181 15.84 -3.18 -13.99
C PHE A 181 15.44 -3.87 -12.69
N ILE A 182 16.07 -5.02 -12.42
CA ILE A 182 16.10 -5.70 -11.12
C ILE A 182 17.44 -5.39 -10.47
N ALA A 183 17.48 -5.07 -9.15
CA ALA A 183 18.74 -4.87 -8.47
C ALA A 183 18.75 -5.39 -7.04
N LEU A 184 19.97 -5.72 -6.57
CA LEU A 184 20.27 -6.20 -5.22
C LEU A 184 20.88 -5.06 -4.42
N GLN A 185 20.22 -4.62 -3.35
CA GLN A 185 20.65 -3.47 -2.56
C GLN A 185 21.66 -3.89 -1.48
N VAL A 186 22.72 -3.11 -1.32
CA VAL A 186 23.51 -3.03 -0.09
C VAL A 186 23.15 -1.70 0.59
N HIS A 187 22.42 -1.80 1.70
CA HIS A 187 21.93 -0.63 2.43
C HIS A 187 23.08 0.15 3.08
N SER A 188 22.96 1.47 3.10
CA SER A 188 23.94 2.37 3.74
C SER A 188 24.05 2.10 5.24
N VAL A 189 25.25 2.15 5.77
CA VAL A 189 25.52 2.06 7.22
C VAL A 189 25.87 3.40 7.84
N LYS A 190 25.82 4.48 7.04
CA LYS A 190 26.15 5.85 7.45
C LYS A 190 27.52 5.88 8.16
N GLN A 191 27.58 6.31 9.43
CA GLN A 191 28.81 6.39 10.22
C GLN A 191 29.16 5.09 10.98
N ARG A 192 28.36 4.02 10.87
CA ARG A 192 28.71 2.72 11.47
C ARG A 192 29.83 2.08 10.68
N ALA A 193 30.60 1.21 11.35
CA ALA A 193 31.65 0.45 10.67
C ALA A 193 31.09 -0.37 9.50
N GLY A 194 31.77 -0.30 8.37
CA GLY A 194 31.49 -1.15 7.22
C GLY A 194 31.84 -2.61 7.49
N GLY A 195 31.66 -3.46 6.48
CA GLY A 195 31.99 -4.89 6.55
C GLY A 195 30.81 -5.83 6.80
N ALA A 196 29.62 -5.30 7.11
CA ALA A 196 28.42 -6.12 7.17
C ALA A 196 28.08 -6.70 5.78
N GLN A 197 27.62 -7.94 5.75
CA GLN A 197 27.41 -8.69 4.50
C GLN A 197 25.99 -9.16 4.33
N ILE A 198 25.53 -9.12 3.08
CA ILE A 198 24.34 -9.81 2.60
C ILE A 198 24.71 -10.70 1.42
N GLN A 199 24.04 -11.84 1.28
CA GLN A 199 24.35 -12.84 0.26
C GLN A 199 23.11 -13.20 -0.53
N TRP A 200 23.27 -13.38 -1.86
CA TRP A 200 22.22 -13.82 -2.79
C TRP A 200 22.72 -14.97 -3.66
N LYS A 201 21.84 -15.95 -3.93
CA LYS A 201 22.11 -17.06 -4.85
C LYS A 201 20.84 -17.49 -5.56
N ASN A 202 20.98 -18.39 -6.54
CA ASN A 202 19.85 -18.99 -7.27
C ASN A 202 18.89 -17.93 -7.87
N VAL A 203 19.46 -16.80 -8.33
CA VAL A 203 18.69 -15.69 -8.91
C VAL A 203 18.24 -16.08 -10.30
N ARG A 204 16.93 -16.30 -10.50
CA ARG A 204 16.34 -16.78 -11.76
C ARG A 204 15.01 -16.12 -12.06
N ILE A 205 14.67 -16.03 -13.35
CA ILE A 205 13.50 -15.31 -13.84
C ILE A 205 12.73 -16.15 -14.87
N GLN A 206 11.39 -16.00 -14.89
CA GLN A 206 10.53 -16.39 -15.99
C GLN A 206 9.91 -15.15 -16.61
N THR A 207 9.81 -15.11 -17.93
CA THR A 207 9.19 -14.03 -18.71
C THR A 207 8.32 -14.60 -19.84
N GLY A 208 7.40 -13.80 -20.36
CA GLY A 208 6.53 -14.19 -21.48
C GLY A 208 5.70 -15.45 -21.20
N ALA A 209 5.53 -16.30 -22.20
CA ALA A 209 4.72 -17.52 -22.09
C ALA A 209 5.23 -18.58 -21.10
N ALA A 210 6.48 -18.45 -20.62
CA ALA A 210 7.07 -19.36 -19.64
C ALA A 210 6.59 -19.09 -18.22
N MET A 211 5.98 -17.94 -17.93
CA MET A 211 5.51 -17.57 -16.61
C MET A 211 4.42 -18.52 -16.12
N LYS A 212 4.55 -18.97 -14.87
CA LYS A 212 3.56 -19.77 -14.16
C LYS A 212 3.20 -19.08 -12.84
N PRO A 213 2.28 -18.10 -12.87
CA PRO A 213 1.86 -17.38 -11.66
C PRO A 213 1.16 -18.32 -10.68
N ARG A 214 1.28 -18.03 -9.39
CA ARG A 214 0.50 -18.73 -8.37
C ARG A 214 -0.99 -18.35 -8.47
N PRO A 215 -1.90 -19.23 -8.08
CA PRO A 215 -3.31 -18.90 -7.93
C PRO A 215 -3.53 -17.68 -7.04
N LEU A 216 -4.71 -17.07 -7.13
CA LEU A 216 -5.11 -16.00 -6.21
C LEU A 216 -5.22 -16.55 -4.79
N ASP A 217 -4.76 -15.76 -3.84
CA ASP A 217 -4.90 -16.03 -2.41
C ASP A 217 -5.75 -14.91 -1.79
N THR A 218 -7.02 -15.18 -1.57
CA THR A 218 -7.98 -14.20 -1.05
C THR A 218 -7.74 -13.82 0.42
N SER A 219 -6.81 -14.48 1.11
CA SER A 219 -6.44 -14.14 2.49
C SER A 219 -5.47 -12.97 2.58
N THR A 220 -4.66 -12.72 1.52
CA THR A 220 -3.71 -11.59 1.50
C THR A 220 -4.47 -10.27 1.26
N PRO A 221 -4.36 -9.29 2.16
CA PRO A 221 -4.94 -7.96 1.95
C PRO A 221 -4.38 -7.27 0.71
N VAL A 222 -5.20 -6.47 0.04
CA VAL A 222 -4.82 -5.75 -1.18
C VAL A 222 -4.55 -4.28 -0.88
N ALA A 223 -3.43 -3.76 -1.37
CA ALA A 223 -3.20 -2.33 -1.55
C ALA A 223 -3.32 -2.00 -3.04
N ASN A 224 -4.32 -1.24 -3.43
CA ASN A 224 -4.58 -0.89 -4.83
C ASN A 224 -4.49 0.63 -5.01
N TYR A 225 -3.49 1.06 -5.76
CA TYR A 225 -3.18 2.47 -6.06
C TYR A 225 -3.69 2.93 -7.43
N THR A 226 -4.20 2.02 -8.26
CA THR A 226 -4.78 2.37 -9.56
C THR A 226 -6.15 3.02 -9.39
N LEU A 227 -6.37 4.09 -10.16
CA LEU A 227 -7.50 4.99 -9.97
C LEU A 227 -8.86 4.29 -10.23
N ASN A 228 -9.70 4.22 -9.20
CA ASN A 228 -11.07 3.68 -9.21
C ASN A 228 -11.19 2.32 -9.90
N THR A 229 -10.28 1.41 -9.56
CA THR A 229 -10.30 0.05 -10.11
C THR A 229 -10.53 -1.00 -9.01
N ILE A 230 -11.03 -2.14 -9.43
CA ILE A 230 -11.13 -3.36 -8.61
C ILE A 230 -10.24 -4.43 -9.24
N SER A 231 -9.21 -4.82 -8.52
CA SER A 231 -8.33 -5.91 -8.95
C SER A 231 -9.02 -7.27 -8.93
N PRO A 232 -8.50 -8.28 -9.65
CA PRO A 232 -9.06 -9.63 -9.60
C PRO A 232 -9.19 -10.18 -8.17
N GLN A 233 -8.22 -9.92 -7.31
CA GLN A 233 -8.26 -10.36 -5.91
C GLN A 233 -9.32 -9.61 -5.10
N GLU A 234 -9.43 -8.31 -5.22
CA GLU A 234 -10.49 -7.53 -4.56
C GLU A 234 -11.87 -7.99 -5.01
N LYS A 235 -12.05 -8.27 -6.31
CA LYS A 235 -13.30 -8.85 -6.83
C LYS A 235 -13.60 -10.21 -6.19
N ALA A 236 -12.60 -11.08 -6.08
CA ALA A 236 -12.75 -12.39 -5.42
C ALA A 236 -13.03 -12.25 -3.91
N GLN A 237 -12.55 -11.19 -3.27
CA GLN A 237 -12.84 -10.83 -1.87
C GLN A 237 -14.23 -10.19 -1.69
N GLY A 238 -14.95 -9.85 -2.77
CA GLY A 238 -16.29 -9.24 -2.73
C GLY A 238 -16.31 -7.72 -2.71
N PHE A 239 -15.20 -7.04 -3.02
CA PHE A 239 -15.20 -5.57 -3.14
C PHE A 239 -15.92 -5.09 -4.40
N ARG A 240 -16.59 -3.95 -4.27
CA ARG A 240 -17.15 -3.14 -5.35
C ARG A 240 -16.88 -1.66 -5.13
N LEU A 241 -16.85 -0.88 -6.19
CA LEU A 241 -16.73 0.57 -6.09
C LEU A 241 -18.03 1.18 -5.54
N LEU A 242 -17.90 2.17 -4.67
CA LEU A 242 -18.96 3.10 -4.30
C LEU A 242 -18.91 4.39 -5.12
N PHE A 243 -17.74 4.76 -5.64
CA PHE A 243 -17.55 5.86 -6.58
C PHE A 243 -16.95 5.32 -7.87
N ASN A 244 -17.64 5.55 -9.00
CA ASN A 244 -17.29 5.03 -10.32
C ASN A 244 -16.21 5.86 -11.03
N GLY A 245 -15.76 6.99 -10.46
CA GLY A 245 -14.79 7.91 -11.04
C GLY A 245 -15.36 8.85 -12.13
N LYS A 246 -16.68 8.87 -12.34
CA LYS A 246 -17.30 9.63 -13.44
C LYS A 246 -18.41 10.57 -12.99
N ASP A 247 -19.25 10.11 -12.07
CA ASP A 247 -20.44 10.83 -11.63
C ASP A 247 -20.85 10.42 -10.21
N LEU A 248 -21.91 11.03 -9.68
CA LEU A 248 -22.45 10.79 -8.36
C LEU A 248 -23.48 9.66 -8.33
N SER A 249 -23.52 8.75 -9.30
CA SER A 249 -24.41 7.60 -9.31
C SER A 249 -24.19 6.73 -8.05
N GLY A 250 -25.27 6.39 -7.37
CA GLY A 250 -25.23 5.66 -6.09
C GLY A 250 -25.07 6.55 -4.85
N TRP A 251 -25.03 7.86 -5.04
CA TRP A 251 -24.97 8.86 -3.98
C TRP A 251 -26.21 9.77 -4.01
N ARG A 252 -26.57 10.35 -2.86
CA ARG A 252 -27.69 11.27 -2.68
C ARG A 252 -27.40 12.32 -1.60
N ALA A 253 -28.10 13.42 -1.62
CA ALA A 253 -28.07 14.41 -0.54
C ALA A 253 -28.89 13.94 0.68
N VAL A 254 -28.63 14.55 1.83
CA VAL A 254 -29.40 14.34 3.06
C VAL A 254 -30.90 14.63 2.81
N LEU A 255 -31.75 13.70 3.23
CA LEU A 255 -33.23 13.74 3.07
C LEU A 255 -33.73 13.83 1.62
N LYS A 256 -32.85 13.57 0.62
CA LYS A 256 -33.21 13.55 -0.80
C LYS A 256 -32.91 12.17 -1.41
N GLN A 257 -33.46 11.94 -2.61
CA GLN A 257 -33.19 10.74 -3.39
C GLN A 257 -32.16 10.98 -4.52
N THR A 258 -31.77 12.23 -4.72
CA THR A 258 -30.81 12.67 -5.73
C THR A 258 -29.58 13.30 -5.07
N PRO A 259 -28.43 13.32 -5.74
CA PRO A 259 -27.27 14.08 -5.28
C PRO A 259 -27.58 15.58 -5.11
N THR A 260 -26.66 16.29 -4.46
CA THR A 260 -26.69 17.77 -4.44
C THR A 260 -26.41 18.30 -5.85
N GLU A 261 -27.06 19.40 -6.22
CA GLU A 261 -26.78 20.08 -7.49
C GLU A 261 -25.46 20.87 -7.48
N LYS A 262 -24.93 21.15 -6.31
CA LYS A 262 -23.73 21.94 -6.08
C LYS A 262 -22.90 21.35 -4.92
N GLY A 263 -21.64 21.76 -4.84
CA GLY A 263 -20.76 21.43 -3.72
C GLY A 263 -19.93 20.17 -3.90
N TRP A 264 -20.32 19.30 -4.83
CA TRP A 264 -19.59 18.08 -5.14
C TRP A 264 -19.40 17.94 -6.64
N GLU A 265 -18.18 17.65 -7.04
CA GLU A 265 -17.79 17.46 -8.43
C GLU A 265 -17.11 16.12 -8.63
N ALA A 266 -17.44 15.44 -9.74
CA ALA A 266 -16.73 14.25 -10.18
C ALA A 266 -15.94 14.59 -11.44
N GLU A 267 -14.64 14.78 -11.32
CA GLU A 267 -13.76 15.20 -12.41
C GLU A 267 -12.43 14.43 -12.36
N GLU A 268 -11.91 14.03 -13.52
CA GLU A 268 -10.65 13.30 -13.66
C GLU A 268 -10.51 12.05 -12.75
N GLY A 269 -11.62 11.39 -12.46
CA GLY A 269 -11.65 10.24 -11.55
C GLY A 269 -11.64 10.63 -10.06
N LEU A 270 -11.66 11.89 -9.72
CA LEU A 270 -11.70 12.38 -8.35
C LEU A 270 -13.12 12.81 -7.98
N LEU A 271 -13.49 12.59 -6.73
CA LEU A 271 -14.67 13.19 -6.12
C LEU A 271 -14.18 14.35 -5.25
N HIS A 272 -14.57 15.56 -5.61
CA HIS A 272 -14.08 16.81 -5.03
C HIS A 272 -15.20 17.54 -4.28
N ILE A 273 -14.92 17.94 -3.04
CA ILE A 273 -15.74 18.90 -2.31
C ILE A 273 -15.30 20.30 -2.72
N LEU A 274 -16.20 21.04 -3.35
CA LEU A 274 -15.94 22.44 -3.70
C LEU A 274 -15.92 23.32 -2.45
N PRO A 275 -14.99 24.28 -2.36
CA PRO A 275 -14.98 25.19 -1.23
C PRO A 275 -16.29 25.99 -1.16
N ALA A 276 -16.77 26.25 0.05
CA ALA A 276 -17.94 27.07 0.27
C ALA A 276 -17.74 28.46 -0.40
N ASP A 277 -18.81 28.99 -0.97
CA ASP A 277 -18.82 30.34 -1.47
C ASP A 277 -18.39 31.31 -0.36
N THR A 278 -17.29 32.05 -0.61
CA THR A 278 -16.72 32.99 0.36
C THR A 278 -17.69 34.12 0.75
N ALA A 279 -18.64 34.44 -0.14
CA ALA A 279 -19.65 35.46 0.12
C ALA A 279 -20.77 34.98 1.02
N SER A 280 -21.21 33.74 0.86
CA SER A 280 -22.35 33.17 1.62
C SER A 280 -21.90 32.32 2.83
N LYS A 281 -20.66 31.88 2.89
CA LYS A 281 -20.15 30.88 3.86
C LYS A 281 -21.03 29.63 3.97
N SER A 282 -21.83 29.33 2.95
CA SER A 282 -22.78 28.24 2.97
C SER A 282 -22.15 26.95 2.47
N LYS A 283 -22.26 25.90 3.29
CA LYS A 283 -21.99 24.51 2.89
C LYS A 283 -23.12 24.05 1.97
N TYR A 284 -22.78 23.22 0.99
CA TYR A 284 -23.78 22.68 0.06
C TYR A 284 -24.51 21.44 0.60
N GLY A 285 -23.88 20.70 1.50
CA GLY A 285 -24.43 19.57 2.22
C GLY A 285 -23.69 18.25 1.98
N ASP A 286 -23.91 17.34 2.92
CA ASP A 286 -23.28 16.02 2.95
C ASP A 286 -23.80 15.12 1.82
N LEU A 287 -22.95 14.20 1.37
CA LEU A 287 -23.24 13.22 0.33
C LEU A 287 -23.34 11.82 0.95
N LEU A 288 -24.49 11.15 0.81
CA LEU A 288 -24.79 9.84 1.37
C LEU A 288 -24.83 8.77 0.28
N THR A 289 -24.48 7.53 0.63
CA THR A 289 -24.79 6.38 -0.24
C THR A 289 -26.28 6.13 -0.29
N VAL A 290 -26.80 5.73 -1.45
CA VAL A 290 -28.19 5.25 -1.58
C VAL A 290 -28.37 3.94 -0.81
N ASN A 291 -27.37 3.06 -0.87
CA ASN A 291 -27.37 1.79 -0.16
C ASN A 291 -27.03 1.97 1.33
N GLN A 292 -27.55 1.07 2.15
CA GLN A 292 -27.26 0.97 3.59
C GLN A 292 -26.42 -0.26 3.88
N PHE A 293 -25.58 -0.19 4.92
CA PHE A 293 -24.63 -1.23 5.27
C PHE A 293 -24.72 -1.58 6.76
N LYS A 294 -24.53 -2.86 7.08
CA LYS A 294 -24.56 -3.38 8.45
C LYS A 294 -23.14 -3.72 8.94
N ALA A 295 -22.47 -4.61 8.26
CA ALA A 295 -21.09 -5.01 8.53
C ALA A 295 -20.30 -4.93 7.22
N PHE A 296 -19.16 -4.27 7.23
CA PHE A 296 -18.44 -3.95 5.99
C PHE A 296 -16.97 -3.64 6.22
N GLU A 297 -16.19 -3.72 5.17
CA GLU A 297 -14.90 -3.07 5.04
C GLU A 297 -15.01 -2.00 3.95
N LEU A 298 -14.80 -0.73 4.34
CA LEU A 298 -14.77 0.44 3.48
C LEU A 298 -13.34 0.93 3.33
N ASN A 299 -12.85 1.05 2.12
CA ASN A 299 -11.57 1.65 1.79
C ASN A 299 -11.80 2.93 0.98
N PHE A 300 -11.01 3.96 1.24
CA PHE A 300 -11.08 5.24 0.52
C PHE A 300 -9.74 5.96 0.59
N ASP A 301 -9.38 6.64 -0.48
CA ASP A 301 -8.25 7.57 -0.47
C ASP A 301 -8.78 8.99 -0.34
N PHE A 302 -8.08 9.82 0.43
CA PHE A 302 -8.43 11.23 0.62
C PHE A 302 -7.20 12.14 0.57
N LYS A 303 -7.41 13.37 0.11
CA LYS A 303 -6.38 14.42 0.06
C LYS A 303 -6.98 15.73 0.58
N LEU A 304 -6.29 16.33 1.56
CA LEU A 304 -6.68 17.59 2.18
C LEU A 304 -5.96 18.78 1.54
N THR A 305 -6.63 19.91 1.46
CA THR A 305 -5.98 21.23 1.35
C THR A 305 -5.63 21.78 2.74
N GLU A 306 -4.89 22.87 2.81
CA GLU A 306 -4.49 23.49 4.08
C GLU A 306 -5.70 23.95 4.89
N GLY A 307 -5.72 23.60 6.18
CA GLY A 307 -6.77 23.91 7.12
C GLY A 307 -8.12 23.24 6.82
N ALA A 308 -8.17 22.27 5.90
CA ALA A 308 -9.43 21.61 5.54
C ALA A 308 -9.93 20.66 6.61
N ASN A 309 -11.27 20.47 6.62
CA ASN A 309 -12.01 19.54 7.44
C ASN A 309 -13.05 18.81 6.60
N SER A 310 -13.20 17.52 6.83
CA SER A 310 -14.20 16.62 6.29
C SER A 310 -14.31 15.40 7.21
N GLY A 311 -15.06 14.38 6.82
CA GLY A 311 -15.21 13.13 7.56
C GLY A 311 -15.93 12.06 6.75
N VAL A 312 -15.69 10.80 7.10
CA VAL A 312 -16.47 9.67 6.59
C VAL A 312 -17.33 9.15 7.74
N LYS A 313 -18.65 9.36 7.63
CA LYS A 313 -19.59 8.90 8.67
C LYS A 313 -20.24 7.59 8.27
N TYR A 314 -20.55 6.79 9.27
CA TYR A 314 -21.22 5.50 9.12
C TYR A 314 -22.25 5.32 10.24
N PHE A 315 -23.22 4.42 10.02
CA PHE A 315 -24.45 4.33 10.84
C PHE A 315 -25.16 5.67 10.95
N VAL A 316 -25.29 6.35 9.81
CA VAL A 316 -25.85 7.70 9.73
C VAL A 316 -27.36 7.63 9.84
N THR A 317 -27.94 8.45 10.72
CA THR A 317 -29.37 8.74 10.82
C THR A 317 -29.65 10.15 10.28
N GLU A 318 -30.74 10.30 9.58
CA GLU A 318 -31.21 11.56 9.02
C GLU A 318 -32.39 12.09 9.84
N SER A 319 -32.41 13.40 10.07
CA SER A 319 -33.51 14.06 10.78
C SER A 319 -33.97 15.30 10.01
N PRO A 320 -35.27 15.57 9.93
CA PRO A 320 -35.79 16.79 9.30
C PRO A 320 -35.22 18.09 9.88
N SER A 321 -34.77 18.07 11.14
CA SER A 321 -34.07 19.21 11.78
C SER A 321 -32.64 19.39 11.30
N SER A 322 -32.06 18.40 10.60
CA SER A 322 -30.67 18.40 10.11
C SER A 322 -30.63 18.51 8.60
N GLN A 323 -31.13 19.62 8.04
CA GLN A 323 -31.39 19.82 6.60
C GLN A 323 -30.21 19.55 5.65
N ARG A 324 -28.96 19.52 6.15
CA ARG A 324 -27.75 19.37 5.32
C ARG A 324 -26.72 18.43 5.89
N ALA A 325 -26.96 17.85 7.05
CA ALA A 325 -25.99 17.01 7.76
C ALA A 325 -26.66 15.76 8.33
N GLY A 326 -26.02 14.61 8.16
CA GLY A 326 -26.40 13.37 8.81
C GLY A 326 -25.67 13.18 10.13
N LEU A 327 -26.35 12.57 11.12
CA LEU A 327 -25.76 12.21 12.41
C LEU A 327 -25.26 10.78 12.38
N GLY A 328 -23.97 10.53 12.63
CA GLY A 328 -23.38 9.18 12.62
C GLY A 328 -22.01 9.15 13.25
N LEU A 329 -21.47 7.95 13.45
CA LEU A 329 -20.09 7.72 13.84
C LEU A 329 -19.16 8.26 12.76
N GLU A 330 -18.08 8.90 13.12
CA GLU A 330 -17.26 9.63 12.16
C GLU A 330 -15.78 9.24 12.25
N TYR A 331 -15.22 8.81 11.12
CA TYR A 331 -13.80 8.79 10.86
C TYR A 331 -13.39 10.20 10.48
N GLN A 332 -12.66 10.89 11.36
CA GLN A 332 -12.30 12.29 11.18
C GLN A 332 -11.25 12.46 10.08
N ILE A 333 -11.44 13.47 9.25
CA ILE A 333 -10.51 13.88 8.19
C ILE A 333 -10.29 15.37 8.30
N LEU A 334 -9.14 15.80 8.87
CA LEU A 334 -8.82 17.22 8.94
C LEU A 334 -7.31 17.47 9.00
N ASP A 335 -6.91 18.72 8.76
CA ASP A 335 -5.56 19.20 9.00
C ASP A 335 -5.32 19.42 10.49
N ASP A 336 -4.65 18.45 11.16
CA ASP A 336 -4.39 18.47 12.59
C ASP A 336 -3.58 19.68 13.06
N GLU A 337 -2.79 20.28 12.16
CA GLU A 337 -1.91 21.40 12.51
C GLU A 337 -2.64 22.74 12.46
N ARG A 338 -3.51 22.93 11.44
CA ARG A 338 -4.11 24.24 11.13
C ARG A 338 -5.58 24.35 11.50
N HIS A 339 -6.34 23.26 11.46
CA HIS A 339 -7.76 23.33 11.77
C HIS A 339 -8.01 23.41 13.28
N LEU A 340 -8.83 24.38 13.71
CA LEU A 340 -9.07 24.66 15.14
C LEU A 340 -9.71 23.48 15.88
N ASP A 341 -10.59 22.73 15.22
CA ASP A 341 -11.29 21.58 15.83
C ASP A 341 -10.35 20.47 16.28
N ALA A 342 -9.19 20.30 15.63
CA ALA A 342 -8.16 19.36 16.05
C ALA A 342 -7.61 19.64 17.45
N LYS A 343 -7.68 20.89 17.91
CA LYS A 343 -7.19 21.38 19.23
C LYS A 343 -8.30 21.40 20.27
N MET A 344 -9.53 21.13 19.85
CA MET A 344 -10.69 20.99 20.73
C MET A 344 -10.88 19.53 21.15
N GLY A 345 -11.86 19.28 22.03
CA GLY A 345 -12.12 17.94 22.55
C GLY A 345 -11.14 17.51 23.62
N THR A 346 -10.98 16.22 23.82
CA THR A 346 -10.18 15.63 24.90
C THR A 346 -9.11 14.69 24.35
N VAL A 347 -7.84 14.91 24.72
CA VAL A 347 -6.72 14.01 24.38
C VAL A 347 -6.59 13.71 22.87
N GLY A 348 -6.92 14.68 22.00
CA GLY A 348 -6.79 14.51 20.55
C GLY A 348 -7.90 13.66 19.90
N ASN A 349 -9.04 13.47 20.53
CA ASN A 349 -10.17 12.69 20.01
C ASN A 349 -10.91 13.37 18.83
N ARG A 350 -10.37 14.49 18.33
CA ARG A 350 -10.86 15.18 17.12
C ARG A 350 -9.78 15.31 16.03
N THR A 351 -8.67 14.58 16.17
CA THR A 351 -7.61 14.58 15.16
C THR A 351 -7.92 13.59 14.02
N MET A 352 -7.13 13.65 12.95
CA MET A 352 -7.26 12.78 11.78
C MET A 352 -7.38 11.30 12.19
N SER A 353 -8.33 10.59 11.57
CA SER A 353 -8.66 9.16 11.77
C SER A 353 -9.17 8.77 13.16
N SER A 354 -9.35 9.69 14.10
CA SER A 354 -10.04 9.43 15.37
C SER A 354 -11.49 8.96 15.12
N LEU A 355 -12.08 8.29 16.11
CA LEU A 355 -13.55 8.25 16.23
C LEU A 355 -13.96 9.59 16.85
N TYR A 356 -14.43 10.49 15.99
CA TYR A 356 -14.60 11.90 16.30
C TYR A 356 -15.34 12.15 17.62
N ASP A 357 -14.73 12.95 18.49
CA ASP A 357 -15.18 13.35 19.83
C ASP A 357 -15.34 12.21 20.84
N LEU A 358 -14.95 10.96 20.48
CA LEU A 358 -15.02 9.79 21.37
C LEU A 358 -13.65 9.17 21.66
N ILE A 359 -12.93 8.70 20.62
CA ILE A 359 -11.68 7.94 20.77
C ILE A 359 -10.59 8.57 19.91
N PRO A 360 -9.46 9.00 20.53
CA PRO A 360 -8.32 9.50 19.76
C PRO A 360 -7.71 8.40 18.88
N ALA A 361 -7.14 8.79 17.76
CA ALA A 361 -6.31 7.88 16.98
C ALA A 361 -5.03 7.54 17.75
N ASP A 362 -4.64 6.25 17.74
CA ASP A 362 -3.40 5.81 18.38
C ASP A 362 -2.18 6.50 17.74
N THR A 363 -1.39 7.15 18.57
CA THR A 363 -0.15 7.85 18.18
C THR A 363 1.10 7.12 18.67
N LEU A 364 0.96 6.05 19.44
CA LEU A 364 2.07 5.29 20.03
C LEU A 364 2.73 4.35 19.02
N GLY A 365 2.01 3.95 17.95
CA GLY A 365 2.55 3.15 16.87
C GLY A 365 3.12 3.99 15.71
N PRO A 366 3.84 3.37 14.76
CA PRO A 366 4.33 4.03 13.56
C PRO A 366 3.15 4.44 12.66
N ARG A 367 2.63 5.63 12.86
CA ARG A 367 1.55 6.23 12.10
C ARG A 367 2.14 7.10 10.99
N PHE A 368 2.06 6.63 9.76
CA PHE A 368 2.52 7.39 8.60
C PHE A 368 1.41 8.28 8.04
N LYS A 369 1.05 9.32 8.77
CA LYS A 369 0.21 10.40 8.25
C LYS A 369 0.99 11.15 7.18
N LYS A 370 0.44 11.23 5.97
CA LYS A 370 1.04 11.99 4.88
C LYS A 370 0.84 13.49 5.09
N LYS A 371 1.66 14.30 4.46
CA LYS A 371 1.55 15.75 4.51
C LYS A 371 0.23 16.23 3.88
N VAL A 372 -0.22 17.41 4.28
CA VAL A 372 -1.31 18.10 3.60
C VAL A 372 -0.94 18.29 2.13
N GLY A 373 -1.87 17.99 1.23
CA GLY A 373 -1.64 17.95 -0.21
C GLY A 373 -1.27 16.56 -0.76
N ASP A 374 -0.87 15.62 0.10
CA ASP A 374 -0.60 14.23 -0.28
C ASP A 374 -1.83 13.33 -0.04
N TRP A 375 -1.91 12.22 -0.80
CA TRP A 375 -2.95 11.23 -0.63
C TRP A 375 -2.72 10.34 0.60
N ASN A 376 -3.74 10.23 1.45
CA ASN A 376 -3.83 9.27 2.54
C ASN A 376 -4.83 8.18 2.19
N GLN A 377 -4.64 6.97 2.75
CA GLN A 377 -5.56 5.86 2.64
C GLN A 377 -6.28 5.66 3.98
N GLY A 378 -7.59 5.82 3.96
CA GLY A 378 -8.47 5.51 5.08
C GLY A 378 -9.13 4.14 4.89
N LYS A 379 -9.36 3.44 6.02
CA LYS A 379 -10.15 2.21 6.04
C LYS A 379 -10.99 2.16 7.30
N ILE A 380 -12.24 1.74 7.15
CA ILE A 380 -13.16 1.45 8.26
C ILE A 380 -13.59 -0.01 8.12
N ILE A 381 -13.42 -0.80 9.19
CA ILE A 381 -13.94 -2.16 9.25
C ILE A 381 -14.99 -2.22 10.35
N VAL A 382 -16.19 -2.63 10.01
CA VAL A 382 -17.27 -2.93 10.94
C VAL A 382 -17.55 -4.42 10.85
N HIS A 383 -17.16 -5.16 11.88
CA HIS A 383 -17.38 -6.59 11.96
C HIS A 383 -18.82 -6.94 12.37
N PRO A 384 -19.33 -8.16 12.02
CA PRO A 384 -20.70 -8.59 12.41
C PRO A 384 -20.94 -8.59 13.93
N ASN A 385 -19.89 -8.73 14.74
CA ASN A 385 -19.93 -8.69 16.21
C ASN A 385 -19.83 -7.27 16.80
N ASN A 386 -19.99 -6.23 15.98
CA ASN A 386 -19.83 -4.81 16.34
C ASN A 386 -18.41 -4.36 16.73
N LEU A 387 -17.37 -5.18 16.53
CA LEU A 387 -16.00 -4.68 16.59
C LEU A 387 -15.79 -3.71 15.41
N VAL A 388 -15.31 -2.51 15.71
CA VAL A 388 -15.04 -1.46 14.70
C VAL A 388 -13.59 -1.07 14.76
N GLN A 389 -12.99 -0.87 13.59
CA GLN A 389 -11.60 -0.46 13.44
C GLN A 389 -11.49 0.70 12.46
N HIS A 390 -10.67 1.71 12.82
CA HIS A 390 -10.17 2.70 11.86
C HIS A 390 -8.70 2.40 11.54
N TRP A 391 -8.36 2.57 10.28
CA TRP A 391 -7.01 2.40 9.77
C TRP A 391 -6.60 3.63 8.97
N LEU A 392 -5.34 4.04 9.11
CA LEU A 392 -4.72 5.13 8.33
C LEU A 392 -3.42 4.63 7.72
N ASN A 393 -3.31 4.68 6.39
CA ASN A 393 -2.12 4.27 5.64
C ASN A 393 -1.59 2.88 6.05
N GLY A 394 -2.50 1.92 6.25
CA GLY A 394 -2.19 0.54 6.61
C GLY A 394 -1.96 0.28 8.10
N PHE A 395 -2.07 1.29 8.97
CA PHE A 395 -1.96 1.15 10.43
C PHE A 395 -3.34 1.23 11.10
N LYS A 396 -3.64 0.27 11.98
CA LYS A 396 -4.84 0.33 12.83
C LYS A 396 -4.63 1.41 13.89
N VAL A 397 -5.50 2.41 13.91
CA VAL A 397 -5.37 3.59 14.78
C VAL A 397 -6.50 3.75 15.79
N VAL A 398 -7.66 3.10 15.57
CA VAL A 398 -8.78 3.02 16.52
C VAL A 398 -9.35 1.62 16.50
N GLU A 399 -9.72 1.11 17.67
CA GLU A 399 -10.49 -0.13 17.80
C GLU A 399 -11.46 -0.03 18.96
N TYR A 400 -12.72 -0.41 18.76
CA TYR A 400 -13.73 -0.41 19.83
C TYR A 400 -14.91 -1.35 19.50
N VAL A 401 -15.70 -1.69 20.51
CA VAL A 401 -16.94 -2.44 20.31
C VAL A 401 -18.13 -1.48 20.43
N ARG A 402 -18.80 -1.26 19.30
CA ARG A 402 -19.98 -0.41 19.18
C ARG A 402 -21.12 -0.94 20.04
N GLY A 403 -21.75 -0.06 20.85
CA GLY A 403 -22.84 -0.41 21.74
C GLY A 403 -22.42 -1.06 23.07
N SER A 404 -21.11 -1.26 23.32
CA SER A 404 -20.59 -1.71 24.61
C SER A 404 -20.82 -0.67 25.71
N ASN A 405 -20.67 -1.07 26.97
CA ASN A 405 -20.76 -0.12 28.10
C ASN A 405 -19.69 0.97 28.02
N ILE A 406 -18.47 0.64 27.56
CA ILE A 406 -17.39 1.62 27.35
C ILE A 406 -17.81 2.61 26.27
N TYR A 407 -18.31 2.15 25.15
CA TYR A 407 -18.82 3.00 24.06
C TYR A 407 -19.92 3.95 24.57
N ARG A 408 -20.89 3.44 25.32
CA ARG A 408 -22.00 4.26 25.87
C ARG A 408 -21.50 5.32 26.84
N ALA A 409 -20.51 4.99 27.67
CA ALA A 409 -19.87 5.94 28.58
C ALA A 409 -19.14 7.05 27.79
N LEU A 410 -18.40 6.70 26.73
CA LEU A 410 -17.76 7.69 25.86
C LEU A 410 -18.78 8.64 25.20
N VAL A 411 -19.89 8.12 24.70
CA VAL A 411 -20.98 8.94 24.13
C VAL A 411 -21.55 9.87 25.18
N ALA A 412 -21.81 9.39 26.41
CA ALA A 412 -22.35 10.20 27.51
C ALA A 412 -21.45 11.36 27.93
N HIS A 413 -20.14 11.25 27.69
CA HIS A 413 -19.14 12.31 27.98
C HIS A 413 -18.73 13.14 26.75
N SER A 414 -19.41 12.97 25.61
CA SER A 414 -19.14 13.69 24.36
C SER A 414 -20.20 14.74 24.04
N LYS A 415 -19.99 15.51 22.98
CA LYS A 415 -21.01 16.44 22.46
C LYS A 415 -22.28 15.73 21.96
N PHE A 416 -22.29 14.41 21.91
CA PHE A 416 -23.42 13.56 21.48
C PHE A 416 -24.22 12.99 22.67
N ALA A 417 -23.97 13.43 23.89
CA ALA A 417 -24.62 12.91 25.10
C ALA A 417 -26.16 13.00 25.06
N ASP A 418 -26.70 14.02 24.41
CA ASP A 418 -28.15 14.22 24.19
C ASP A 418 -28.72 13.44 23.02
N LYS A 419 -27.89 12.75 22.23
CA LYS A 419 -28.32 12.01 21.04
C LYS A 419 -28.64 10.56 21.40
N LYS A 420 -29.95 10.29 21.57
CA LYS A 420 -30.42 8.93 21.82
C LYS A 420 -29.98 7.99 20.71
N ASP A 421 -29.48 6.82 21.10
CA ASP A 421 -29.05 5.75 20.19
C ASP A 421 -28.00 6.17 19.15
N TYR A 422 -27.15 7.15 19.49
CA TYR A 422 -26.06 7.61 18.62
C TYR A 422 -25.22 6.46 18.09
N GLY A 423 -25.15 6.33 16.77
CA GLY A 423 -24.36 5.29 16.08
C GLY A 423 -24.88 3.86 16.27
N LEU A 424 -26.09 3.62 16.80
CA LEU A 424 -26.61 2.27 17.10
C LEU A 424 -27.59 1.73 16.05
N ALA A 425 -27.81 2.42 14.94
CA ALA A 425 -28.60 1.91 13.84
C ALA A 425 -28.12 0.52 13.39
N GLN A 426 -29.06 -0.41 13.06
CA GLN A 426 -28.71 -1.77 12.63
C GLN A 426 -28.01 -1.80 11.28
N GLN A 427 -28.47 -0.95 10.37
CA GLN A 427 -27.87 -0.67 9.06
C GLN A 427 -28.14 0.79 8.71
N ALA A 428 -27.25 1.43 7.98
CA ALA A 428 -27.40 2.82 7.60
C ALA A 428 -26.47 3.18 6.41
N PRO A 429 -26.70 4.32 5.74
CA PRO A 429 -25.83 4.79 4.69
C PRO A 429 -24.46 5.22 5.26
N ILE A 430 -23.49 5.30 4.36
CA ILE A 430 -22.20 5.95 4.56
C ILE A 430 -22.32 7.37 4.03
N LEU A 431 -21.68 8.32 4.73
CA LEU A 431 -21.74 9.73 4.40
C LEU A 431 -20.34 10.30 4.25
N LEU A 432 -20.14 11.10 3.23
CA LEU A 432 -18.97 11.99 3.08
C LEU A 432 -19.39 13.40 3.51
N GLN A 433 -18.66 13.96 4.47
CA GLN A 433 -19.03 15.24 5.08
C GLN A 433 -18.53 16.42 4.24
N ASP A 434 -19.43 17.36 3.97
CA ASP A 434 -19.11 18.70 3.47
C ASP A 434 -18.95 19.68 4.63
N HIS A 435 -17.74 20.13 4.88
CA HIS A 435 -17.43 21.16 5.87
C HIS A 435 -17.14 22.52 5.25
N GLY A 436 -17.34 22.67 3.93
CA GLY A 436 -17.07 23.91 3.18
C GLY A 436 -15.60 24.11 2.81
N ASN A 437 -14.79 23.07 2.94
CA ASN A 437 -13.38 23.05 2.58
C ASN A 437 -13.13 22.17 1.36
N SER A 438 -12.11 22.50 0.58
CA SER A 438 -11.71 21.65 -0.56
C SER A 438 -11.03 20.37 -0.06
N VAL A 439 -11.67 19.23 -0.33
CA VAL A 439 -11.16 17.89 -0.02
C VAL A 439 -11.44 16.98 -1.21
N TYR A 440 -10.51 16.08 -1.50
CA TYR A 440 -10.61 15.16 -2.62
C TYR A 440 -10.69 13.73 -2.12
N TYR A 441 -11.52 12.91 -2.80
CA TYR A 441 -11.64 11.48 -2.57
C TYR A 441 -11.46 10.71 -3.88
N LYS A 442 -10.96 9.47 -3.78
CA LYS A 442 -10.90 8.48 -4.86
C LYS A 442 -10.88 7.08 -4.28
N ASN A 443 -10.95 6.06 -5.13
CA ASN A 443 -10.82 4.65 -4.74
C ASN A 443 -11.78 4.26 -3.62
N ILE A 444 -12.98 4.85 -3.59
CA ILE A 444 -13.98 4.53 -2.57
C ILE A 444 -14.60 3.17 -2.93
N LYS A 445 -14.34 2.16 -2.13
CA LYS A 445 -14.78 0.79 -2.37
C LYS A 445 -15.17 0.08 -1.09
N ILE A 446 -16.11 -0.83 -1.20
CA ILE A 446 -16.68 -1.55 -0.07
C ILE A 446 -16.83 -3.03 -0.36
N LYS A 447 -16.67 -3.86 0.66
CA LYS A 447 -17.20 -5.23 0.71
C LYS A 447 -18.04 -5.40 1.96
N GLU A 448 -19.15 -6.14 1.83
CA GLU A 448 -19.98 -6.49 2.95
C GLU A 448 -19.43 -7.75 3.66
N LEU A 449 -19.46 -7.74 4.99
CA LEU A 449 -18.99 -8.82 5.83
C LEU A 449 -20.17 -9.65 6.33
N LYS A 450 -20.01 -10.98 6.37
CA LYS A 450 -21.05 -11.93 6.79
C LYS A 450 -20.80 -12.42 8.18
#